data_e3d42578544182d5af5334108b4ebdd0
#
_entry.id   e3d42578544182d5af5334108b4ebdd0
#
_cell.length_a   1.000
_cell.length_b   1.000
_cell.length_c   1.000
_cell.angle_alpha   90.00
_cell.angle_beta   90.00
_cell.angle_gamma   90.00
#
_symmetry.space_group_name_H-M   'P 1'
#
loop_
_entity.id
_entity.type
_entity.pdbx_description
1 polymer ?
#
loop_
_entity_poly.entity_id
_entity_poly.type
_entity_poly.pdbx_seq_one_letter_code
_entity_poly.pdbx_strand_id
1 'polypeptide(L)'
;MLSEQCKQKIHELITKAEATSGAQIVCVVAREASEDCEASYGVAAVTAFVIGIVMCFVPQISKAELLQIVALSFIAIKALLAKCPTLLTLITSKSRRLRLSGEFAMLKFYERYGSLKEAIMFCVCVRERCAHIICGARAAEFISKVEFERITTEFNPSTQGLEPAVLKAMDALCELAMRVPKDSENNDIEETLVELQ
;
A
#
# COMPACT_ATOMS: atom_id res chain seq x y z
N MET A 1 4.35 -2.78 -11.94
CA MET A 1 3.00 -3.12 -12.40
C MET A 1 2.97 -4.56 -12.80
N LEU A 2 1.81 -5.20 -12.73
CA LEU A 2 1.66 -6.62 -13.09
C LEU A 2 1.66 -6.81 -14.61
N SER A 3 2.17 -7.96 -15.09
CA SER A 3 2.06 -8.34 -16.49
C SER A 3 0.61 -8.67 -16.87
N GLU A 4 0.27 -8.55 -18.16
CA GLU A 4 -1.07 -8.88 -18.65
C GLU A 4 -1.45 -10.36 -18.38
N GLN A 5 -0.48 -11.26 -18.41
CA GLN A 5 -0.68 -12.66 -18.05
C GLN A 5 -1.03 -12.84 -16.57
N CYS A 6 -0.41 -12.05 -15.69
CA CYS A 6 -0.73 -12.07 -14.26
C CYS A 6 -2.13 -11.53 -14.01
N LYS A 7 -2.51 -10.43 -14.65
CA LYS A 7 -3.85 -9.84 -14.55
C LYS A 7 -4.93 -10.81 -14.99
N GLN A 8 -4.72 -11.49 -16.12
CA GLN A 8 -5.64 -12.48 -16.61
C GLN A 8 -5.84 -13.64 -15.63
N LYS A 9 -4.76 -14.16 -15.03
CA LYS A 9 -4.85 -15.21 -14.02
C LYS A 9 -5.61 -14.75 -12.77
N ILE A 10 -5.37 -13.52 -12.31
CA ILE A 10 -6.11 -12.94 -11.18
C ILE A 10 -7.59 -12.86 -11.51
N HIS A 11 -7.94 -12.38 -12.70
CA HIS A 11 -9.33 -12.30 -13.14
C HIS A 11 -10.00 -13.68 -13.21
N GLU A 12 -9.32 -14.68 -13.72
CA GLU A 12 -9.82 -16.07 -13.76
C GLU A 12 -10.08 -16.63 -12.35
N LEU A 13 -9.15 -16.38 -11.39
CA LEU A 13 -9.31 -16.80 -9.98
C LEU A 13 -10.52 -16.12 -9.35
N ILE A 14 -10.66 -14.80 -9.51
CA ILE A 14 -11.78 -14.04 -8.97
C ILE A 14 -13.10 -14.53 -9.55
N THR A 15 -13.21 -14.61 -10.88
CA THR A 15 -14.43 -15.06 -11.56
C THR A 15 -14.85 -16.45 -11.10
N LYS A 16 -13.89 -17.37 -10.91
CA LYS A 16 -14.18 -18.72 -10.42
C LYS A 16 -14.68 -18.70 -8.96
N ALA A 17 -14.08 -17.87 -8.10
CA ALA A 17 -14.50 -17.77 -6.71
C ALA A 17 -15.89 -17.12 -6.58
N GLU A 18 -16.17 -16.05 -7.31
CA GLU A 18 -17.47 -15.36 -7.32
C GLU A 18 -18.59 -16.21 -7.92
N ALA A 19 -18.28 -17.05 -8.90
CA ALA A 19 -19.26 -17.99 -9.46
C ALA A 19 -19.77 -18.99 -8.42
N THR A 20 -18.95 -19.35 -7.44
CA THR A 20 -19.25 -20.37 -6.42
C THR A 20 -19.61 -19.80 -5.05
N SER A 21 -19.32 -18.54 -4.79
CA SER A 21 -19.57 -17.88 -3.51
C SER A 21 -20.46 -16.64 -3.66
N GLY A 22 -20.92 -16.10 -2.54
CA GLY A 22 -21.58 -14.79 -2.47
C GLY A 22 -20.61 -13.62 -2.25
N ALA A 23 -19.31 -13.91 -2.17
CA ALA A 23 -18.31 -12.85 -2.00
C ALA A 23 -18.03 -12.13 -3.32
N GLN A 24 -17.80 -10.83 -3.24
CA GLN A 24 -17.33 -10.00 -4.35
C GLN A 24 -15.88 -9.62 -4.06
N ILE A 25 -14.95 -10.02 -4.93
CA ILE A 25 -13.51 -9.90 -4.69
C ILE A 25 -12.92 -8.85 -5.61
N VAL A 26 -12.19 -7.91 -5.01
CA VAL A 26 -11.49 -6.86 -5.74
C VAL A 26 -10.00 -6.90 -5.39
N CYS A 27 -9.16 -6.92 -6.43
CA CYS A 27 -7.71 -6.77 -6.27
C CYS A 27 -7.29 -5.35 -6.66
N VAL A 28 -6.74 -4.60 -5.71
CA VAL A 28 -6.20 -3.26 -5.93
C VAL A 28 -4.69 -3.31 -5.82
N VAL A 29 -3.99 -2.90 -6.89
CA VAL A 29 -2.54 -2.80 -6.90
C VAL A 29 -2.15 -1.33 -7.03
N ALA A 30 -1.72 -0.74 -5.94
CA ALA A 30 -1.23 0.63 -5.89
C ALA A 30 0.29 0.68 -5.98
N ARG A 31 0.82 1.59 -6.77
CA ARG A 31 2.26 1.81 -6.84
C ARG A 31 2.82 2.24 -5.49
N GLU A 32 2.09 3.13 -4.81
CA GLU A 32 2.41 3.64 -3.47
C GLU A 32 1.12 4.00 -2.72
N ALA A 33 1.14 3.85 -1.41
CA ALA A 33 -0.02 4.11 -0.55
C ALA A 33 -0.23 5.61 -0.26
N SER A 34 0.84 6.37 -0.24
CA SER A 34 0.79 7.83 -0.04
C SER A 34 2.00 8.48 -0.69
N GLU A 35 1.83 9.70 -1.16
CA GLU A 35 2.99 10.57 -1.32
C GLU A 35 3.57 10.79 0.08
N ASP A 36 4.73 10.18 0.38
CA ASP A 36 5.46 10.36 1.65
C ASP A 36 5.99 11.80 1.81
N CYS A 37 5.14 12.79 1.46
CA CYS A 37 5.50 14.20 1.52
C CYS A 37 5.93 14.58 2.94
N GLU A 38 5.14 14.20 3.95
CA GLU A 38 5.45 14.54 5.34
C GLU A 38 6.79 13.95 5.81
N ALA A 39 7.06 12.66 5.51
CA ALA A 39 8.31 12.04 5.88
C ALA A 39 9.50 12.70 5.16
N SER A 40 9.34 13.04 3.88
CA SER A 40 10.41 13.71 3.12
C SER A 40 10.67 15.13 3.60
N TYR A 41 9.65 15.88 4.02
CA TYR A 41 9.83 17.19 4.65
C TYR A 41 10.52 17.07 6.01
N GLY A 42 10.11 16.12 6.84
CA GLY A 42 10.72 15.88 8.14
C GLY A 42 12.20 15.54 8.03
N VAL A 43 12.56 14.62 7.14
CA VAL A 43 13.97 14.24 6.90
C VAL A 43 14.77 15.40 6.36
N ALA A 44 14.24 16.15 5.39
CA ALA A 44 14.93 17.32 4.84
C ALA A 44 15.15 18.40 5.89
N ALA A 45 14.15 18.68 6.74
CA ALA A 45 14.25 19.69 7.81
C ALA A 45 15.28 19.29 8.87
N VAL A 46 15.23 18.03 9.36
CA VAL A 46 16.20 17.56 10.37
C VAL A 46 17.62 17.59 9.81
N THR A 47 17.82 17.12 8.58
CA THR A 47 19.17 17.11 7.98
C THR A 47 19.70 18.52 7.72
N ALA A 48 18.86 19.43 7.20
CA ALA A 48 19.25 20.82 7.02
C ALA A 48 19.58 21.51 8.36
N PHE A 49 18.83 21.19 9.42
CA PHE A 49 19.10 21.71 10.77
C PHE A 49 20.45 21.21 11.32
N VAL A 50 20.76 19.92 11.16
CA VAL A 50 22.06 19.35 11.54
C VAL A 50 23.21 20.02 10.79
N ILE A 51 23.04 20.23 9.47
CA ILE A 51 24.04 20.98 8.67
C ILE A 51 24.22 22.39 9.25
N GLY A 52 23.13 23.08 9.58
CA GLY A 52 23.17 24.40 10.21
C GLY A 52 23.96 24.43 11.52
N ILE A 53 23.72 23.43 12.40
CA ILE A 53 24.48 23.30 13.66
C ILE A 53 25.99 23.13 13.37
N VAL A 54 26.35 22.24 12.44
CA VAL A 54 27.75 22.00 12.09
C VAL A 54 28.41 23.27 11.55
N MET A 55 27.70 24.03 10.73
CA MET A 55 28.20 25.29 10.15
C MET A 55 28.35 26.41 11.17
N CYS A 56 27.63 26.38 12.31
CA CYS A 56 27.83 27.35 13.40
C CYS A 56 29.23 27.26 14.04
N PHE A 57 29.92 26.13 13.91
CA PHE A 57 31.30 25.99 14.42
C PHE A 57 32.36 26.51 13.45
N VAL A 58 31.96 27.00 12.26
CA VAL A 58 32.88 27.61 11.28
C VAL A 58 32.95 29.14 11.51
N PRO A 59 34.05 29.69 12.05
CA PRO A 59 34.08 31.05 12.56
C PRO A 59 34.00 32.14 11.50
N GLN A 60 34.07 31.80 10.21
CA GLN A 60 34.07 32.72 9.09
C GLN A 60 32.70 32.95 8.43
N ILE A 61 31.66 32.23 8.90
CA ILE A 61 30.33 32.30 8.28
C ILE A 61 29.47 33.34 8.98
N SER A 62 28.95 34.28 8.21
CA SER A 62 27.99 35.27 8.70
C SER A 62 26.62 34.63 8.96
N LYS A 63 25.79 35.27 9.81
CA LYS A 63 24.42 34.79 10.10
C LYS A 63 23.55 34.69 8.85
N ALA A 64 23.75 35.58 7.88
CA ALA A 64 22.99 35.57 6.63
C ALA A 64 23.40 34.38 5.76
N GLU A 65 24.68 34.09 5.64
CA GLU A 65 25.20 32.93 4.91
C GLU A 65 24.76 31.63 5.54
N LEU A 66 24.76 31.55 6.87
CA LEU A 66 24.27 30.37 7.58
C LEU A 66 22.80 30.06 7.23
N LEU A 67 21.94 31.09 7.23
CA LEU A 67 20.54 30.93 6.86
C LEU A 67 20.37 30.45 5.41
N GLN A 68 21.17 31.03 4.48
CA GLN A 68 21.17 30.60 3.09
C GLN A 68 21.61 29.15 2.91
N ILE A 69 22.66 28.70 3.63
CA ILE A 69 23.14 27.32 3.59
C ILE A 69 22.06 26.36 4.08
N VAL A 70 21.39 26.67 5.18
CA VAL A 70 20.30 25.83 5.70
C VAL A 70 19.14 25.74 4.71
N ALA A 71 18.71 26.86 4.13
CA ALA A 71 17.63 26.91 3.15
C ALA A 71 17.97 26.12 1.87
N LEU A 72 19.17 26.31 1.33
CA LEU A 72 19.64 25.60 0.14
C LEU A 72 19.79 24.10 0.41
N SER A 73 20.31 23.72 1.57
CA SER A 73 20.42 22.33 2.00
C SER A 73 19.06 21.64 2.07
N PHE A 74 18.06 22.31 2.65
CA PHE A 74 16.69 21.81 2.71
C PHE A 74 16.12 21.55 1.32
N ILE A 75 16.24 22.51 0.40
CA ILE A 75 15.76 22.39 -0.99
C ILE A 75 16.49 21.25 -1.72
N ALA A 76 17.82 21.18 -1.58
CA ALA A 76 18.63 20.15 -2.24
C ALA A 76 18.28 18.74 -1.75
N ILE A 77 18.12 18.55 -0.43
CA ILE A 77 17.74 17.26 0.15
C ILE A 77 16.33 16.88 -0.28
N LYS A 78 15.38 17.83 -0.27
CA LYS A 78 14.02 17.59 -0.74
C LYS A 78 14.00 17.15 -2.21
N ALA A 79 14.76 17.81 -3.07
CA ALA A 79 14.90 17.45 -4.48
C ALA A 79 15.55 16.06 -4.67
N LEU A 80 16.56 15.73 -3.84
CA LEU A 80 17.20 14.42 -3.84
C LEU A 80 16.22 13.31 -3.44
N LEU A 81 15.44 13.51 -2.37
CA LEU A 81 14.44 12.54 -1.90
C LEU A 81 13.32 12.34 -2.94
N ALA A 82 12.93 13.38 -3.66
CA ALA A 82 11.96 13.28 -4.74
C ALA A 82 12.48 12.44 -5.92
N LYS A 83 13.78 12.55 -6.24
CA LYS A 83 14.41 11.77 -7.33
C LYS A 83 14.75 10.33 -6.92
N CYS A 84 15.02 10.10 -5.63
CA CYS A 84 15.45 8.81 -5.10
C CYS A 84 14.49 8.31 -4.01
N PRO A 85 13.27 7.86 -4.36
CA PRO A 85 12.26 7.42 -3.40
C PRO A 85 12.70 6.21 -2.56
N THR A 86 13.66 5.43 -3.04
CA THR A 86 14.24 4.31 -2.28
C THR A 86 14.95 4.73 -1.00
N LEU A 87 15.54 5.94 -0.96
CA LEU A 87 16.14 6.48 0.25
C LEU A 87 15.09 6.72 1.34
N LEU A 88 13.92 7.19 0.95
CA LEU A 88 12.82 7.44 1.87
C LEU A 88 12.30 6.13 2.48
N THR A 89 12.21 5.07 1.70
CA THR A 89 11.79 3.75 2.21
C THR A 89 12.77 3.13 3.19
N LEU A 90 14.07 3.45 3.11
CA LEU A 90 15.08 3.02 4.06
C LEU A 90 14.96 3.76 5.40
N ILE A 91 14.59 5.04 5.36
CA ILE A 91 14.49 5.88 6.55
C ILE A 91 13.15 5.71 7.25
N THR A 92 12.08 5.43 6.50
CA THR A 92 10.74 5.23 7.05
C THR A 92 10.61 3.88 7.76
N SER A 93 10.20 3.88 9.03
CA SER A 93 10.03 2.64 9.80
C SER A 93 8.96 1.72 9.19
N LYS A 94 9.15 0.40 9.35
CA LYS A 94 8.19 -0.60 8.87
C LYS A 94 6.78 -0.37 9.44
N SER A 95 6.67 -0.03 10.72
CA SER A 95 5.38 0.26 11.36
C SER A 95 4.65 1.43 10.70
N ARG A 96 5.36 2.52 10.39
CA ARG A 96 4.76 3.68 9.72
C ARG A 96 4.26 3.32 8.32
N ARG A 97 5.05 2.58 7.55
CA ARG A 97 4.64 2.12 6.21
C ARG A 97 3.39 1.24 6.25
N LEU A 98 3.35 0.27 7.18
CA LEU A 98 2.18 -0.58 7.38
C LEU A 98 0.94 0.21 7.79
N ARG A 99 1.09 1.22 8.65
CA ARG A 99 -0.03 2.07 9.06
C ARG A 99 -0.57 2.88 7.87
N LEU A 100 0.29 3.59 7.15
CA LEU A 100 -0.10 4.43 6.02
C LEU A 100 -0.76 3.62 4.90
N SER A 101 -0.20 2.45 4.58
CA SER A 101 -0.80 1.57 3.57
C SER A 101 -2.13 0.96 4.04
N GLY A 102 -2.28 0.71 5.34
CA GLY A 102 -3.56 0.27 5.93
C GLY A 102 -4.63 1.37 5.87
N GLU A 103 -4.28 2.61 6.25
CA GLU A 103 -5.16 3.77 6.15
C GLU A 103 -5.60 4.03 4.70
N PHE A 104 -4.66 3.94 3.75
CA PHE A 104 -4.92 4.04 2.31
C PHE A 104 -5.89 2.95 1.85
N ALA A 105 -5.63 1.69 2.19
CA ALA A 105 -6.49 0.58 1.81
C ALA A 105 -7.91 0.74 2.38
N MET A 106 -8.04 1.13 3.67
CA MET A 106 -9.34 1.41 4.27
C MET A 106 -10.08 2.54 3.55
N LEU A 107 -9.39 3.65 3.25
CA LEU A 107 -9.99 4.78 2.54
C LEU A 107 -10.53 4.33 1.17
N LYS A 108 -9.72 3.60 0.40
CA LYS A 108 -10.11 3.10 -0.93
C LYS A 108 -11.27 2.11 -0.87
N PHE A 109 -11.31 1.26 0.14
CA PHE A 109 -12.42 0.35 0.36
C PHE A 109 -13.72 1.11 0.63
N TYR A 110 -13.73 2.02 1.60
CA TYR A 110 -14.93 2.77 1.95
C TYR A 110 -15.40 3.73 0.85
N GLU A 111 -14.47 4.30 0.08
CA GLU A 111 -14.79 5.20 -1.03
C GLU A 111 -15.56 4.47 -2.15
N ARG A 112 -15.22 3.22 -2.46
CA ARG A 112 -15.78 2.51 -3.62
C ARG A 112 -16.70 1.34 -3.24
N TYR A 113 -16.41 0.65 -2.16
CA TYR A 113 -17.03 -0.64 -1.82
C TYR A 113 -17.67 -0.65 -0.43
N GLY A 114 -17.65 0.45 0.30
CA GLY A 114 -18.15 0.51 1.68
C GLY A 114 -19.63 0.22 1.86
N SER A 115 -20.43 0.33 0.80
CA SER A 115 -21.85 -0.04 0.79
C SER A 115 -22.09 -1.54 0.58
N LEU A 116 -21.09 -2.27 0.08
CA LEU A 116 -21.19 -3.69 -0.27
C LEU A 116 -20.75 -4.56 0.90
N LYS A 117 -21.71 -5.24 1.50
CA LYS A 117 -21.48 -6.08 2.69
C LYS A 117 -20.64 -7.33 2.41
N GLU A 118 -20.68 -7.84 1.17
CA GLU A 118 -20.02 -9.04 0.68
C GLU A 118 -18.65 -8.76 0.06
N ALA A 119 -18.26 -7.50 -0.07
CA ALA A 119 -17.01 -7.13 -0.73
C ALA A 119 -15.78 -7.53 0.09
N ILE A 120 -14.79 -8.08 -0.60
CA ILE A 120 -13.46 -8.40 -0.06
C ILE A 120 -12.43 -7.73 -0.96
N MET A 121 -11.70 -6.76 -0.43
CA MET A 121 -10.64 -6.07 -1.17
C MET A 121 -9.26 -6.53 -0.73
N PHE A 122 -8.46 -7.02 -1.67
CA PHE A 122 -7.05 -7.27 -1.50
C PHE A 122 -6.25 -6.09 -2.06
N CYS A 123 -5.66 -5.29 -1.20
CA CYS A 123 -4.90 -4.11 -1.57
C CYS A 123 -3.41 -4.35 -1.41
N VAL A 124 -2.66 -4.24 -2.51
CA VAL A 124 -1.20 -4.39 -2.55
C VAL A 124 -0.55 -3.03 -2.77
N CYS A 125 0.31 -2.62 -1.83
CA CYS A 125 1.14 -1.43 -1.95
C CYS A 125 2.56 -1.85 -2.32
N VAL A 126 2.92 -1.64 -3.60
CA VAL A 126 4.16 -2.18 -4.20
C VAL A 126 5.40 -1.57 -3.55
N ARG A 127 5.41 -0.26 -3.36
CA ARG A 127 6.53 0.49 -2.78
C ARG A 127 6.77 0.12 -1.31
N GLU A 128 5.70 0.00 -0.55
CA GLU A 128 5.71 -0.37 0.87
C GLU A 128 5.98 -1.86 1.08
N ARG A 129 5.85 -2.65 0.02
CA ARG A 129 6.01 -4.11 0.01
C ARG A 129 5.09 -4.82 1.01
N CYS A 130 3.85 -4.37 1.08
CA CYS A 130 2.85 -4.93 1.97
C CYS A 130 1.51 -5.09 1.26
N ALA A 131 0.66 -5.93 1.85
CA ALA A 131 -0.70 -6.13 1.40
C ALA A 131 -1.65 -6.01 2.59
N HIS A 132 -2.87 -5.56 2.31
CA HIS A 132 -3.95 -5.45 3.26
C HIS A 132 -5.21 -6.10 2.68
N ILE A 133 -5.95 -6.79 3.54
CA ILE A 133 -7.26 -7.34 3.19
C ILE A 133 -8.30 -6.61 4.03
N ILE A 134 -9.30 -6.06 3.36
CA ILE A 134 -10.43 -5.39 4.00
C ILE A 134 -11.70 -6.01 3.45
N CYS A 135 -12.63 -6.31 4.33
CA CYS A 135 -13.89 -6.95 3.96
C CYS A 135 -15.10 -6.21 4.54
N GLY A 136 -16.21 -6.34 3.85
CA GLY A 136 -17.51 -5.89 4.31
C GLY A 136 -18.02 -6.74 5.48
N ALA A 137 -19.06 -6.24 6.15
CA ALA A 137 -19.57 -6.81 7.39
C ALA A 137 -20.00 -8.29 7.24
N ARG A 138 -20.63 -8.65 6.12
CA ARG A 138 -21.10 -10.01 5.87
C ARG A 138 -19.95 -10.99 5.61
N ALA A 139 -18.95 -10.58 4.80
CA ALA A 139 -17.78 -11.43 4.57
C ALA A 139 -17.01 -11.71 5.89
N ALA A 140 -16.98 -10.74 6.80
CA ALA A 140 -16.36 -10.86 8.12
C ALA A 140 -17.06 -11.84 9.06
N GLU A 141 -18.30 -12.23 8.81
CA GLU A 141 -19.02 -13.25 9.59
C GLU A 141 -18.51 -14.67 9.29
N PHE A 142 -18.04 -14.91 8.06
CA PHE A 142 -17.64 -16.24 7.59
C PHE A 142 -16.12 -16.44 7.56
N ILE A 143 -15.34 -15.36 7.53
CA ILE A 143 -13.88 -15.42 7.44
C ILE A 143 -13.28 -14.68 8.62
N SER A 144 -12.46 -15.36 9.41
CA SER A 144 -11.86 -14.77 10.59
C SER A 144 -10.74 -13.79 10.23
N LYS A 145 -10.57 -12.76 11.06
CA LYS A 145 -9.46 -11.80 10.94
C LYS A 145 -8.09 -12.47 10.94
N VAL A 146 -7.93 -13.55 11.71
CA VAL A 146 -6.68 -14.30 11.81
C VAL A 146 -6.31 -14.95 10.47
N GLU A 147 -7.29 -15.42 9.71
CA GLU A 147 -7.05 -16.00 8.38
C GLU A 147 -6.59 -14.95 7.37
N PHE A 148 -7.17 -13.76 7.40
CA PHE A 148 -6.70 -12.62 6.60
C PHE A 148 -5.29 -12.17 7.00
N GLU A 149 -5.01 -12.09 8.30
CA GLU A 149 -3.68 -11.74 8.82
C GLU A 149 -2.63 -12.77 8.39
N ARG A 150 -2.97 -14.06 8.32
CA ARG A 150 -2.06 -15.09 7.80
C ARG A 150 -1.67 -14.82 6.36
N ILE A 151 -2.63 -14.57 5.46
CA ILE A 151 -2.35 -14.27 4.05
C ILE A 151 -1.46 -13.04 3.91
N THR A 152 -1.78 -11.96 4.63
CA THR A 152 -1.01 -10.71 4.56
C THR A 152 0.39 -10.85 5.17
N THR A 153 0.57 -11.70 6.18
CA THR A 153 1.87 -12.00 6.79
C THR A 153 2.75 -12.86 5.88
N GLU A 154 2.14 -13.83 5.19
CA GLU A 154 2.83 -14.67 4.21
C GLU A 154 3.17 -13.93 2.91
N PHE A 155 2.54 -12.79 2.65
CA PHE A 155 2.81 -11.96 1.49
C PHE A 155 4.20 -11.34 1.57
N ASN A 156 5.15 -11.87 0.79
CA ASN A 156 6.53 -11.39 0.77
C ASN A 156 7.05 -11.20 -0.66
N PRO A 157 6.80 -10.05 -1.28
CA PRO A 157 7.24 -9.77 -2.64
C PRO A 157 8.76 -9.63 -2.79
N SER A 158 9.49 -9.47 -1.66
CA SER A 158 10.95 -9.32 -1.70
C SER A 158 11.68 -10.62 -1.99
N THR A 159 11.11 -11.76 -1.58
CA THR A 159 11.74 -13.09 -1.74
C THR A 159 11.16 -13.86 -2.93
N GLN A 160 9.89 -13.68 -3.23
CA GLN A 160 9.16 -14.45 -4.23
C GLN A 160 9.00 -13.70 -5.56
N GLY A 161 9.22 -12.38 -5.58
CA GLY A 161 8.79 -11.50 -6.65
C GLY A 161 7.33 -11.04 -6.45
N LEU A 162 6.97 -9.91 -7.07
CA LEU A 162 5.66 -9.31 -6.88
C LEU A 162 4.53 -10.20 -7.42
N GLU A 163 4.64 -10.62 -8.68
CA GLU A 163 3.56 -11.38 -9.36
C GLU A 163 3.26 -12.73 -8.70
N PRO A 164 4.27 -13.58 -8.41
CA PRO A 164 4.03 -14.83 -7.69
C PRO A 164 3.45 -14.64 -6.30
N ALA A 165 3.89 -13.58 -5.58
CA ALA A 165 3.36 -13.29 -4.25
C ALA A 165 1.87 -12.87 -4.31
N VAL A 166 1.50 -12.03 -5.30
CA VAL A 166 0.12 -11.63 -5.51
C VAL A 166 -0.76 -12.81 -5.90
N LEU A 167 -0.32 -13.64 -6.85
CA LEU A 167 -1.08 -14.81 -7.29
C LEU A 167 -1.31 -15.80 -6.14
N LYS A 168 -0.28 -16.10 -5.34
CA LYS A 168 -0.40 -16.98 -4.17
C LYS A 168 -1.38 -16.43 -3.14
N ALA A 169 -1.31 -15.12 -2.86
CA ALA A 169 -2.20 -14.49 -1.90
C ALA A 169 -3.65 -14.45 -2.41
N MET A 170 -3.84 -14.19 -3.71
CA MET A 170 -5.16 -14.21 -4.34
C MET A 170 -5.78 -15.59 -4.36
N ASP A 171 -5.01 -16.63 -4.65
CA ASP A 171 -5.47 -18.01 -4.62
C ASP A 171 -5.98 -18.39 -3.22
N ALA A 172 -5.17 -18.14 -2.20
CA ALA A 172 -5.57 -18.37 -0.79
C ALA A 172 -6.79 -17.53 -0.38
N LEU A 173 -6.90 -16.28 -0.85
CA LEU A 173 -8.06 -15.43 -0.56
C LEU A 173 -9.32 -15.95 -1.24
N CYS A 174 -9.23 -16.39 -2.50
CA CYS A 174 -10.35 -16.97 -3.25
C CYS A 174 -10.85 -18.25 -2.59
N GLU A 175 -9.96 -19.12 -2.07
CA GLU A 175 -10.35 -20.30 -1.30
C GLU A 175 -11.14 -19.93 -0.02
N LEU A 176 -10.73 -18.89 0.70
CA LEU A 176 -11.47 -18.42 1.88
C LEU A 176 -12.83 -17.81 1.49
N ALA A 177 -12.86 -17.04 0.40
CA ALA A 177 -14.07 -16.39 -0.09
C ALA A 177 -15.17 -17.39 -0.48
N MET A 178 -14.82 -18.60 -0.90
CA MET A 178 -15.79 -19.68 -1.21
C MET A 178 -16.64 -20.09 0.01
N ARG A 179 -16.27 -19.70 1.22
CA ARG A 179 -17.07 -19.96 2.43
C ARG A 179 -18.24 -19.00 2.61
N VAL A 180 -18.24 -17.89 1.91
CA VAL A 180 -19.33 -16.90 1.96
C VAL A 180 -20.51 -17.43 1.15
N PRO A 181 -21.66 -17.66 1.78
CA PRO A 181 -22.82 -18.24 1.09
C PRO A 181 -23.38 -17.26 0.05
N LYS A 182 -23.82 -17.79 -1.08
CA LYS A 182 -24.42 -17.03 -2.17
C LYS A 182 -25.85 -16.63 -1.79
N ASP A 183 -26.11 -15.32 -1.75
CA ASP A 183 -27.45 -14.77 -1.62
C ASP A 183 -28.03 -14.42 -3.00
N SER A 184 -29.35 -14.28 -3.05
CA SER A 184 -30.09 -14.00 -4.27
C SER A 184 -29.96 -12.55 -4.81
N GLU A 185 -29.40 -11.64 -4.00
CA GLU A 185 -29.16 -10.25 -4.41
C GLU A 185 -27.66 -10.07 -4.78
N ASN A 186 -27.35 -10.31 -6.04
CA ASN A 186 -26.02 -10.05 -6.57
C ASN A 186 -25.91 -8.58 -7.01
N ASN A 187 -25.11 -7.80 -6.33
CA ASN A 187 -24.60 -6.54 -6.86
C ASN A 187 -23.23 -6.85 -7.50
N ASP A 188 -23.18 -6.97 -8.81
CA ASP A 188 -21.94 -7.26 -9.52
C ASP A 188 -21.00 -6.04 -9.48
N ILE A 189 -19.77 -6.26 -9.04
CA ILE A 189 -18.70 -5.25 -9.16
C ILE A 189 -18.15 -5.32 -10.58
N GLU A 190 -18.24 -4.23 -11.32
CA GLU A 190 -17.78 -4.17 -12.73
C GLU A 190 -16.26 -4.30 -12.87
N GLU A 191 -15.50 -3.80 -11.90
CA GLU A 191 -14.03 -3.81 -11.93
C GLU A 191 -13.43 -4.71 -10.85
N THR A 192 -12.97 -5.90 -11.22
CA THR A 192 -12.36 -6.87 -10.31
C THR A 192 -10.87 -6.61 -10.05
N LEU A 193 -10.20 -5.91 -10.95
CA LEU A 193 -8.78 -5.54 -10.82
C LEU A 193 -8.58 -4.05 -11.13
N VAL A 194 -8.03 -3.32 -10.16
CA VAL A 194 -7.73 -1.89 -10.28
C VAL A 194 -6.24 -1.65 -10.05
N GLU A 195 -5.56 -1.07 -11.03
CA GLU A 195 -4.18 -0.57 -10.87
C GLU A 195 -4.20 0.94 -10.64
N LEU A 196 -3.66 1.39 -9.51
CA LEU A 196 -3.51 2.80 -9.16
C LEU A 196 -2.06 3.25 -9.38
N GLN A 197 -1.90 4.32 -10.14
CA GLN A 197 -0.59 4.92 -10.45
C GLN A 197 -0.08 5.82 -9.35
#